data_10b58671717232951218226671e28510
#
_entry.id   10b58671717232951218226671e28510
#
_cell.length_a   1.000
_cell.length_b   1.000
_cell.length_c   1.000
_cell.angle_alpha   90.00
_cell.angle_beta   90.00
_cell.angle_gamma   90.00
#
_symmetry.space_group_name_H-M   'P 1'
#
loop_
_entity.id
_entity.type
_entity.pdbx_description
1 polymer ?
#
loop_
_entity_poly.entity_id
_entity_poly.type
_entity_poly.pdbx_seq_one_letter_code
_entity_poly.pdbx_strand_id
1 'polypeptide(L)'
;MNDIKASPAYVGRFQRVCRYIARHLDEPLSLETLSAIAHSSPYHFHRQFSAYTGIPLYRYIQWLRLRRACWRLAFNPRDKVIDIALDAGFQNAESFSRAFRTAFDQSPTQFRQQPDWAEWHRRVPKHTLQEQTSMDVNIISCPSTRIAVLQHRGSPDLVNATAARFIAWRKTSGLSPVATSDTWGIAWDDPQTTPQEAFRFDICGTVDRPVGENAFGVINGEIPGGRCAVVRHHGSLDTLANSVLFLYRDWLPASGETLRDFPVYFRYLNFVHEVAEHELQTDIYLPLA
;
A
#
# COMPACT_ATOMS: atom_id res chain seq x y z
N MET A 1 -34.65 -5.00 6.59
CA MET A 1 -33.69 -5.91 7.26
C MET A 1 -32.72 -4.99 8.00
N ASN A 2 -32.78 -4.94 9.36
CA ASN A 2 -31.97 -4.02 10.15
C ASN A 2 -30.50 -4.45 10.01
N ASP A 3 -29.69 -3.63 9.37
CA ASP A 3 -28.22 -3.73 9.44
C ASP A 3 -27.79 -3.49 10.89
N ILE A 4 -27.58 -4.57 11.63
CA ILE A 4 -26.97 -4.50 12.98
C ILE A 4 -25.50 -4.14 12.77
N LYS A 5 -25.19 -2.84 12.78
CA LYS A 5 -23.80 -2.38 12.77
C LYS A 5 -23.09 -2.89 14.02
N ALA A 6 -21.94 -3.56 13.83
CA ALA A 6 -21.11 -4.00 14.95
C ALA A 6 -20.76 -2.80 15.85
N SER A 7 -20.74 -2.99 17.19
CA SER A 7 -20.41 -1.91 18.10
C SER A 7 -18.96 -1.41 17.89
N PRO A 8 -18.68 -0.10 18.08
CA PRO A 8 -17.32 0.44 17.94
C PRO A 8 -16.29 -0.30 18.80
N ALA A 9 -16.68 -0.75 19.99
CA ALA A 9 -15.81 -1.54 20.88
C ALA A 9 -15.46 -2.91 20.29
N TYR A 10 -16.43 -3.57 19.61
CA TYR A 10 -16.20 -4.83 18.92
C TYR A 10 -15.23 -4.65 17.73
N VAL A 11 -15.46 -3.67 16.90
CA VAL A 11 -14.60 -3.33 15.76
C VAL A 11 -13.19 -3.02 16.23
N GLY A 12 -13.04 -2.12 17.20
CA GLY A 12 -11.74 -1.72 17.76
C GLY A 12 -10.94 -2.89 18.37
N ARG A 13 -11.65 -3.89 18.91
CA ARG A 13 -11.02 -5.12 19.43
C ARG A 13 -10.34 -5.91 18.32
N PHE A 14 -11.03 -6.20 17.22
CA PHE A 14 -10.48 -6.97 16.11
C PHE A 14 -9.47 -6.18 15.29
N GLN A 15 -9.61 -4.86 15.20
CA GLN A 15 -8.57 -4.00 14.62
C GLN A 15 -7.24 -4.13 15.37
N ARG A 16 -7.26 -4.15 16.73
CA ARG A 16 -6.02 -4.39 17.52
C ARG A 16 -5.40 -5.74 17.21
N VAL A 17 -6.21 -6.79 17.08
CA VAL A 17 -5.72 -8.14 16.72
C VAL A 17 -5.08 -8.14 15.34
N CYS A 18 -5.77 -7.60 14.34
CA CYS A 18 -5.25 -7.54 12.97
C CYS A 18 -3.96 -6.73 12.89
N ARG A 19 -3.87 -5.62 13.64
CA ARG A 19 -2.64 -4.82 13.74
C ARG A 19 -1.51 -5.60 14.42
N TYR A 20 -1.81 -6.33 15.48
CA TYR A 20 -0.82 -7.20 16.13
C TYR A 20 -0.32 -8.27 15.16
N ILE A 21 -1.21 -8.97 14.44
CA ILE A 21 -0.83 -9.96 13.42
C ILE A 21 0.08 -9.33 12.37
N ALA A 22 -0.28 -8.18 11.83
CA ALA A 22 0.50 -7.50 10.79
C ALA A 22 1.93 -7.13 11.26
N ARG A 23 2.09 -6.79 12.55
CA ARG A 23 3.39 -6.44 13.14
C ARG A 23 4.27 -7.63 13.51
N HIS A 24 3.69 -8.83 13.64
CA HIS A 24 4.38 -10.02 14.14
C HIS A 24 4.28 -11.20 13.16
N LEU A 25 4.21 -10.91 11.84
CA LEU A 25 4.09 -11.96 10.81
C LEU A 25 5.27 -12.94 10.77
N ASP A 26 6.43 -12.49 11.24
CA ASP A 26 7.67 -13.30 11.30
C ASP A 26 7.71 -14.19 12.56
N GLU A 27 6.78 -14.00 13.50
CA GLU A 27 6.73 -14.70 14.76
C GLU A 27 5.67 -15.81 14.77
N PRO A 28 5.75 -16.75 15.71
CA PRO A 28 4.66 -17.69 15.97
C PRO A 28 3.43 -16.95 16.50
N LEU A 29 2.37 -16.92 15.73
CA LEU A 29 1.09 -16.30 16.11
C LEU A 29 0.15 -17.37 16.68
N SER A 30 0.17 -17.55 18.02
CA SER A 30 -0.67 -18.54 18.67
C SER A 30 -2.12 -18.04 18.86
N LEU A 31 -3.06 -18.97 18.88
CA LEU A 31 -4.47 -18.67 19.14
C LEU A 31 -4.64 -18.06 20.55
N GLU A 32 -3.86 -18.53 21.52
CA GLU A 32 -3.86 -18.06 22.91
C GLU A 32 -3.46 -16.59 22.98
N THR A 33 -2.34 -16.21 22.35
CA THR A 33 -1.87 -14.83 22.30
C THR A 33 -2.92 -13.91 21.67
N LEU A 34 -3.45 -14.29 20.52
CA LEU A 34 -4.39 -13.47 19.77
C LEU A 34 -5.75 -13.33 20.47
N SER A 35 -6.21 -14.40 21.13
CA SER A 35 -7.44 -14.37 21.91
C SER A 35 -7.30 -13.50 23.19
N ALA A 36 -6.13 -13.51 23.81
CA ALA A 36 -5.84 -12.62 24.94
C ALA A 36 -5.87 -11.14 24.54
N ILE A 37 -5.30 -10.77 23.38
CA ILE A 37 -5.38 -9.41 22.82
C ILE A 37 -6.83 -8.99 22.55
N ALA A 38 -7.66 -9.95 22.14
CA ALA A 38 -9.08 -9.74 21.92
C ALA A 38 -9.92 -9.74 23.20
N HIS A 39 -9.33 -9.99 24.38
CA HIS A 39 -10.06 -10.20 25.62
C HIS A 39 -11.20 -11.23 25.47
N SER A 40 -10.92 -12.36 24.82
CA SER A 40 -11.87 -13.43 24.52
C SER A 40 -11.27 -14.79 24.79
N SER A 41 -12.11 -15.79 25.05
CA SER A 41 -11.62 -17.17 25.07
C SER A 41 -11.21 -17.63 23.68
N PRO A 42 -10.23 -18.54 23.54
CA PRO A 42 -9.78 -19.05 22.23
C PRO A 42 -10.94 -19.60 21.37
N TYR A 43 -11.90 -20.26 21.99
CA TYR A 43 -13.08 -20.83 21.33
C TYR A 43 -13.98 -19.76 20.70
N HIS A 44 -14.30 -18.70 21.45
CA HIS A 44 -15.12 -17.59 20.95
C HIS A 44 -14.36 -16.71 19.98
N PHE A 45 -13.06 -16.48 20.24
CA PHE A 45 -12.21 -15.69 19.41
C PHE A 45 -12.17 -16.17 17.96
N HIS A 46 -11.90 -17.48 17.75
CA HIS A 46 -11.80 -18.02 16.40
C HIS A 46 -13.08 -17.79 15.58
N ARG A 47 -14.27 -17.99 16.18
CA ARG A 47 -15.55 -17.75 15.51
C ARG A 47 -15.80 -16.28 15.23
N GLN A 48 -15.54 -15.42 16.22
CA GLN A 48 -15.72 -13.98 16.08
C GLN A 48 -14.74 -13.38 15.07
N PHE A 49 -13.48 -13.83 15.07
CA PHE A 49 -12.49 -13.39 14.10
C PHE A 49 -12.91 -13.74 12.67
N SER A 50 -13.33 -14.98 12.44
CA SER A 50 -13.81 -15.42 11.13
C SER A 50 -15.07 -14.65 10.69
N ALA A 51 -15.98 -14.35 11.62
CA ALA A 51 -17.15 -13.51 11.33
C ALA A 51 -16.79 -12.06 11.00
N TYR A 52 -15.75 -11.52 11.66
CA TYR A 52 -15.27 -10.15 11.43
C TYR A 52 -14.50 -10.01 10.13
N THR A 53 -13.56 -10.94 9.85
CA THR A 53 -12.68 -10.88 8.68
C THR A 53 -13.25 -11.57 7.44
N GLY A 54 -14.29 -12.38 7.58
CA GLY A 54 -14.82 -13.21 6.51
C GLY A 54 -14.01 -14.48 6.20
N ILE A 55 -12.82 -14.66 6.85
CA ILE A 55 -11.94 -15.80 6.62
C ILE A 55 -11.36 -16.35 7.93
N PRO A 56 -11.06 -17.67 8.00
CA PRO A 56 -10.44 -18.28 9.19
C PRO A 56 -9.08 -17.65 9.51
N LEU A 57 -8.76 -17.53 10.81
CA LEU A 57 -7.53 -16.92 11.33
C LEU A 57 -6.26 -17.42 10.63
N TYR A 58 -6.09 -18.74 10.53
CA TYR A 58 -4.91 -19.33 9.87
C TYR A 58 -4.78 -18.87 8.41
N ARG A 59 -5.89 -18.85 7.66
CA ARG A 59 -5.91 -18.37 6.27
C ARG A 59 -5.59 -16.88 6.19
N TYR A 60 -6.07 -16.08 7.12
CA TYR A 60 -5.78 -14.65 7.18
C TYR A 60 -4.27 -14.40 7.36
N ILE A 61 -3.64 -15.08 8.33
CA ILE A 61 -2.19 -14.97 8.57
C ILE A 61 -1.39 -15.45 7.35
N GLN A 62 -1.71 -16.64 6.84
CA GLN A 62 -1.05 -17.17 5.65
C GLN A 62 -1.16 -16.22 4.45
N TRP A 63 -2.32 -15.59 4.32
CA TRP A 63 -2.59 -14.66 3.24
C TRP A 63 -1.71 -13.40 3.33
N LEU A 64 -1.59 -12.78 4.51
CA LEU A 64 -0.71 -11.65 4.73
C LEU A 64 0.76 -11.99 4.44
N ARG A 65 1.21 -13.19 4.84
CA ARG A 65 2.56 -13.69 4.55
C ARG A 65 2.81 -13.87 3.04
N LEU A 66 1.86 -14.44 2.33
CA LEU A 66 1.94 -14.59 0.87
C LEU A 66 1.90 -13.24 0.16
N ARG A 67 1.11 -12.28 0.63
CA ARG A 67 1.05 -10.90 0.10
C ARG A 67 2.43 -10.22 0.22
N ARG A 68 3.07 -10.30 1.39
CA ARG A 68 4.44 -9.79 1.58
C ARG A 68 5.44 -10.47 0.64
N ALA A 69 5.31 -11.78 0.43
CA ALA A 69 6.15 -12.51 -0.50
C ALA A 69 5.99 -12.04 -1.97
N CYS A 70 4.78 -11.67 -2.40
CA CYS A 70 4.55 -11.11 -3.74
C CYS A 70 5.40 -9.86 -3.99
N TRP A 71 5.43 -8.93 -3.04
CA TRP A 71 6.21 -7.70 -3.16
C TRP A 71 7.70 -7.98 -3.28
N ARG A 72 8.23 -8.88 -2.45
CA ARG A 72 9.64 -9.29 -2.54
C ARG A 72 9.98 -9.97 -3.86
N LEU A 73 9.11 -10.86 -4.34
CA LEU A 73 9.29 -11.50 -5.63
C LEU A 73 9.34 -10.51 -6.78
N ALA A 74 8.43 -9.53 -6.79
CA ALA A 74 8.30 -8.57 -7.88
C ALA A 74 9.42 -7.52 -7.89
N PHE A 75 9.84 -7.05 -6.71
CA PHE A 75 10.73 -5.88 -6.62
C PHE A 75 12.16 -6.21 -6.18
N ASN A 76 12.40 -7.39 -5.57
CA ASN A 76 13.72 -7.86 -5.15
C ASN A 76 14.18 -9.08 -5.97
N PRO A 77 14.62 -8.91 -7.21
CA PRO A 77 14.98 -10.04 -8.09
C PRO A 77 16.17 -10.85 -7.59
N ARG A 78 16.99 -10.32 -6.68
CA ARG A 78 18.16 -11.00 -6.09
C ARG A 78 17.80 -11.93 -4.94
N ASP A 79 16.64 -11.77 -4.30
CA ASP A 79 16.20 -12.60 -3.19
C ASP A 79 15.95 -14.03 -3.70
N LYS A 80 16.49 -15.03 -3.02
CA LYS A 80 16.21 -16.43 -3.35
C LYS A 80 14.78 -16.78 -2.96
N VAL A 81 14.09 -17.56 -3.77
CA VAL A 81 12.71 -18.00 -3.48
C VAL A 81 12.63 -18.76 -2.15
N ILE A 82 13.68 -19.51 -1.79
CA ILE A 82 13.73 -20.23 -0.51
C ILE A 82 13.77 -19.27 0.69
N ASP A 83 14.52 -18.18 0.60
CA ASP A 83 14.61 -17.19 1.68
C ASP A 83 13.26 -16.48 1.85
N ILE A 84 12.61 -16.11 0.74
CA ILE A 84 11.25 -15.55 0.76
C ILE A 84 10.24 -16.54 1.37
N ALA A 85 10.37 -17.82 1.06
CA ALA A 85 9.49 -18.87 1.59
C ALA A 85 9.64 -19.02 3.13
N LEU A 86 10.89 -19.03 3.62
CA LEU A 86 11.19 -19.13 5.06
C LEU A 86 10.67 -17.92 5.80
N ASP A 87 10.90 -16.70 5.30
CA ASP A 87 10.41 -15.46 5.88
C ASP A 87 8.87 -15.34 5.84
N ALA A 88 8.24 -16.01 4.87
CA ALA A 88 6.78 -16.16 4.83
C ALA A 88 6.26 -17.28 5.75
N GLY A 89 7.13 -17.87 6.60
CA GLY A 89 6.77 -18.87 7.60
C GLY A 89 6.52 -20.27 7.03
N PHE A 90 7.01 -20.56 5.82
CA PHE A 90 6.97 -21.91 5.25
C PHE A 90 8.24 -22.69 5.57
N GLN A 91 8.12 -23.99 5.80
CA GLN A 91 9.27 -24.84 6.14
C GLN A 91 10.18 -25.14 4.95
N ASN A 92 9.65 -25.03 3.72
CA ASN A 92 10.40 -25.29 2.49
C ASN A 92 9.76 -24.59 1.29
N ALA A 93 10.54 -24.45 0.21
CA ALA A 93 10.12 -23.78 -1.02
C ALA A 93 8.95 -24.50 -1.74
N GLU A 94 8.79 -25.80 -1.51
CA GLU A 94 7.77 -26.61 -2.19
C GLU A 94 6.38 -26.34 -1.62
N SER A 95 6.25 -26.33 -0.28
CA SER A 95 5.02 -25.97 0.42
C SER A 95 4.61 -24.52 0.13
N PHE A 96 5.59 -23.61 0.11
CA PHE A 96 5.39 -22.23 -0.31
C PHE A 96 4.86 -22.13 -1.74
N SER A 97 5.53 -22.80 -2.71
CA SER A 97 5.14 -22.74 -4.11
C SER A 97 3.74 -23.29 -4.37
N ARG A 98 3.34 -24.34 -3.64
CA ARG A 98 1.95 -24.86 -3.70
C ARG A 98 0.94 -23.85 -3.15
N ALA A 99 1.20 -23.29 -1.96
CA ALA A 99 0.32 -22.29 -1.35
C ALA A 99 0.23 -21.03 -2.21
N PHE A 100 1.35 -20.57 -2.75
CA PHE A 100 1.42 -19.41 -3.62
C PHE A 100 0.63 -19.61 -4.91
N ARG A 101 0.78 -20.77 -5.58
CA ARG A 101 0.00 -21.10 -6.78
C ARG A 101 -1.49 -21.18 -6.48
N THR A 102 -1.87 -21.77 -5.35
CA THR A 102 -3.28 -21.83 -4.93
C THR A 102 -3.85 -20.43 -4.69
N ALA A 103 -3.05 -19.52 -4.13
CA ALA A 103 -3.49 -18.15 -3.82
C ALA A 103 -3.56 -17.25 -5.06
N PHE A 104 -2.59 -17.34 -6.00
CA PHE A 104 -2.42 -16.36 -7.08
C PHE A 104 -2.42 -16.95 -8.50
N ASP A 105 -2.67 -18.25 -8.65
CA ASP A 105 -2.67 -18.99 -9.93
C ASP A 105 -1.36 -18.92 -10.72
N GLN A 106 -0.29 -18.45 -10.10
CA GLN A 106 1.07 -18.40 -10.62
C GLN A 106 2.05 -19.06 -9.65
N SER A 107 3.10 -19.68 -10.15
CA SER A 107 4.23 -20.06 -9.29
C SER A 107 5.01 -18.82 -8.87
N PRO A 108 5.77 -18.86 -7.74
CA PRO A 108 6.64 -17.75 -7.33
C PRO A 108 7.59 -17.28 -8.43
N THR A 109 8.14 -18.20 -9.20
CA THR A 109 9.06 -17.88 -10.31
C THR A 109 8.34 -17.19 -11.47
N GLN A 110 7.14 -17.64 -11.84
CA GLN A 110 6.32 -17.00 -12.86
C GLN A 110 5.93 -15.59 -12.43
N PHE A 111 5.46 -15.44 -11.19
CA PHE A 111 5.11 -14.14 -10.64
C PHE A 111 6.31 -13.18 -10.62
N ARG A 112 7.52 -13.66 -10.27
CA ARG A 112 8.75 -12.85 -10.35
C ARG A 112 9.04 -12.33 -11.74
N GLN A 113 8.87 -13.18 -12.77
CA GLN A 113 9.16 -12.82 -14.16
C GLN A 113 8.11 -11.89 -14.75
N GLN A 114 6.85 -12.18 -14.49
CA GLN A 114 5.71 -11.47 -15.04
C GLN A 114 4.54 -11.52 -14.04
N PRO A 115 4.50 -10.60 -13.05
CA PRO A 115 3.42 -10.54 -12.08
C PRO A 115 2.07 -10.26 -12.74
N ASP A 116 1.08 -11.12 -12.50
CA ASP A 116 -0.31 -10.83 -12.85
C ASP A 116 -0.96 -9.98 -11.74
N TRP A 117 -0.78 -8.67 -11.84
CA TRP A 117 -1.31 -7.73 -10.85
C TRP A 117 -2.83 -7.66 -10.86
N ALA A 118 -3.49 -7.87 -12.02
CA ALA A 118 -4.94 -7.87 -12.12
C ALA A 118 -5.53 -9.05 -11.33
N GLU A 119 -4.98 -10.26 -11.53
CA GLU A 119 -5.37 -11.44 -10.77
C GLU A 119 -5.05 -11.30 -9.28
N TRP A 120 -3.89 -10.73 -8.96
CA TRP A 120 -3.48 -10.44 -7.60
C TRP A 120 -4.51 -9.55 -6.89
N HIS A 121 -4.88 -8.41 -7.45
CA HIS A 121 -5.88 -7.49 -6.88
C HIS A 121 -7.26 -8.11 -6.73
N ARG A 122 -7.65 -8.97 -7.67
CA ARG A 122 -8.94 -9.68 -7.61
C ARG A 122 -9.02 -10.69 -6.45
N ARG A 123 -7.91 -11.34 -6.13
CA ARG A 123 -7.84 -12.39 -5.09
C ARG A 123 -7.51 -11.84 -3.71
N VAL A 124 -6.90 -10.65 -3.63
CA VAL A 124 -6.54 -10.00 -2.37
C VAL A 124 -7.81 -9.62 -1.60
N PRO A 125 -8.04 -10.16 -0.38
CA PRO A 125 -9.13 -9.69 0.46
C PRO A 125 -8.93 -8.20 0.77
N LYS A 126 -9.88 -7.37 0.35
CA LYS A 126 -9.89 -5.93 0.67
C LYS A 126 -10.35 -5.75 2.11
N HIS A 127 -9.47 -5.98 3.08
CA HIS A 127 -9.74 -5.67 4.47
C HIS A 127 -9.34 -4.21 4.74
N THR A 128 -10.34 -3.35 4.70
CA THR A 128 -10.19 -1.96 5.11
C THR A 128 -10.10 -1.93 6.63
N LEU A 129 -8.90 -1.95 7.18
CA LEU A 129 -8.67 -1.58 8.57
C LEU A 129 -8.97 -0.07 8.64
N GLN A 130 -10.15 0.30 9.09
CA GLN A 130 -10.44 1.69 9.45
C GLN A 130 -9.62 2.05 10.69
N GLU A 131 -8.44 2.61 10.49
CA GLU A 131 -7.73 3.26 11.57
C GLU A 131 -8.31 4.66 11.77
N GLN A 132 -9.08 4.84 12.83
CA GLN A 132 -9.31 6.16 13.42
C GLN A 132 -8.08 6.50 14.26
N THR A 133 -7.04 6.97 13.62
CA THR A 133 -5.91 7.59 14.30
C THR A 133 -6.14 9.10 14.19
N SER A 134 -6.04 9.84 15.29
CA SER A 134 -5.90 11.29 15.23
C SER A 134 -4.63 11.57 14.42
N MET A 135 -4.80 12.20 13.28
CA MET A 135 -3.69 12.52 12.39
C MET A 135 -3.29 13.96 12.64
N ASP A 136 -2.01 14.17 12.94
CA ASP A 136 -1.47 15.52 13.05
C ASP A 136 -1.25 16.08 11.64
N VAL A 137 -1.95 17.16 11.32
CA VAL A 137 -1.83 17.88 10.05
C VAL A 137 -0.93 19.09 10.24
N ASN A 138 0.15 19.16 9.47
CA ASN A 138 1.08 20.25 9.47
C ASN A 138 0.96 21.06 8.17
N ILE A 139 0.84 22.38 8.26
CA ILE A 139 0.89 23.24 7.08
C ILE A 139 2.34 23.66 6.86
N ILE A 140 2.87 23.32 5.69
CA ILE A 140 4.24 23.67 5.31
C ILE A 140 4.30 24.33 3.93
N SER A 141 5.36 25.09 3.67
CA SER A 141 5.66 25.61 2.33
C SER A 141 6.62 24.66 1.63
N CYS A 142 6.19 24.12 0.50
CA CYS A 142 6.98 23.19 -0.31
C CYS A 142 7.66 23.93 -1.46
N PRO A 143 8.92 23.62 -1.78
CA PRO A 143 9.56 24.14 -2.99
C PRO A 143 8.95 23.47 -4.24
N SER A 144 9.04 24.15 -5.38
CA SER A 144 8.82 23.50 -6.67
C SER A 144 9.82 22.36 -6.86
N THR A 145 9.36 21.22 -7.37
CA THR A 145 10.18 20.02 -7.50
C THR A 145 10.11 19.48 -8.92
N ARG A 146 11.25 19.43 -9.60
CA ARG A 146 11.35 18.79 -10.92
C ARG A 146 11.27 17.28 -10.77
N ILE A 147 10.42 16.65 -11.57
CA ILE A 147 10.17 15.21 -11.53
C ILE A 147 10.23 14.58 -12.92
N ALA A 148 10.66 13.33 -12.96
CA ALA A 148 10.36 12.40 -14.04
C ALA A 148 9.01 11.75 -13.76
N VAL A 149 8.16 11.65 -14.77
CA VAL A 149 6.77 11.19 -14.63
C VAL A 149 6.51 10.03 -15.58
N LEU A 150 6.02 8.93 -15.06
CA LEU A 150 5.39 7.88 -15.86
C LEU A 150 3.89 7.87 -15.57
N GLN A 151 3.13 8.27 -16.58
CA GLN A 151 1.68 8.38 -16.47
C GLN A 151 1.03 7.01 -16.48
N HIS A 152 0.21 6.72 -15.47
CA HIS A 152 -0.69 5.59 -15.46
C HIS A 152 -2.08 6.03 -15.91
N ARG A 153 -2.63 5.31 -16.88
CA ARG A 153 -3.98 5.50 -17.42
C ARG A 153 -4.65 4.13 -17.52
N GLY A 154 -5.87 3.99 -16.98
CA GLY A 154 -6.59 2.73 -16.95
C GLY A 154 -6.78 2.18 -15.54
N SER A 155 -7.11 0.90 -15.40
CA SER A 155 -7.50 0.30 -14.12
C SER A 155 -6.51 0.59 -12.98
N PRO A 156 -6.99 1.07 -11.81
CA PRO A 156 -6.16 1.25 -10.61
C PRO A 156 -5.39 -0.02 -10.21
N ASP A 157 -5.95 -1.20 -10.53
CA ASP A 157 -5.33 -2.49 -10.22
C ASP A 157 -4.01 -2.72 -10.96
N LEU A 158 -3.74 -1.96 -12.02
CA LEU A 158 -2.52 -2.04 -12.84
C LEU A 158 -1.46 -0.99 -12.49
N VAL A 159 -1.68 -0.15 -11.49
CA VAL A 159 -0.70 0.85 -11.03
C VAL A 159 0.65 0.20 -10.69
N ASN A 160 0.64 -0.98 -10.09
CA ASN A 160 1.86 -1.72 -9.75
C ASN A 160 2.67 -2.15 -10.99
N ALA A 161 2.02 -2.46 -12.10
CA ALA A 161 2.70 -2.76 -13.37
C ALA A 161 3.39 -1.51 -13.92
N THR A 162 2.73 -0.35 -13.82
CA THR A 162 3.33 0.94 -14.20
C THR A 162 4.50 1.30 -13.27
N ALA A 163 4.38 1.04 -11.95
CA ALA A 163 5.46 1.23 -10.99
C ALA A 163 6.70 0.37 -11.34
N ALA A 164 6.49 -0.89 -11.69
CA ALA A 164 7.58 -1.76 -12.12
C ALA A 164 8.31 -1.23 -13.38
N ARG A 165 7.57 -0.68 -14.36
CA ARG A 165 8.15 -0.01 -15.53
C ARG A 165 8.96 1.23 -15.16
N PHE A 166 8.45 2.06 -14.24
CA PHE A 166 9.16 3.23 -13.74
C PHE A 166 10.45 2.85 -13.00
N ILE A 167 10.41 1.81 -12.16
CA ILE A 167 11.60 1.25 -11.50
C ILE A 167 12.63 0.76 -12.52
N ALA A 168 12.20 0.08 -13.58
CA ALA A 168 13.08 -0.36 -14.66
C ALA A 168 13.75 0.83 -15.36
N TRP A 169 12.99 1.89 -15.66
CA TRP A 169 13.54 3.12 -16.21
C TRP A 169 14.58 3.76 -15.27
N ARG A 170 14.28 3.88 -13.96
CA ARG A 170 15.23 4.42 -12.97
C ARG A 170 16.56 3.68 -12.98
N LYS A 171 16.50 2.34 -13.04
CA LYS A 171 17.70 1.48 -13.08
C LYS A 171 18.51 1.65 -14.37
N THR A 172 17.83 1.80 -15.51
CA THR A 172 18.46 1.91 -16.82
C THR A 172 19.04 3.31 -17.06
N SER A 173 18.28 4.35 -16.70
CA SER A 173 18.69 5.75 -16.95
C SER A 173 19.67 6.29 -15.91
N GLY A 174 19.59 5.81 -14.66
CA GLY A 174 20.33 6.35 -13.52
C GLY A 174 19.92 7.78 -13.12
N LEU A 175 18.86 8.34 -13.71
CA LEU A 175 18.48 9.75 -13.52
C LEU A 175 17.76 10.02 -12.19
N SER A 176 17.12 9.01 -11.59
CA SER A 176 16.37 9.15 -10.35
C SER A 176 16.62 7.93 -9.45
N PRO A 177 17.84 7.74 -8.92
CA PRO A 177 18.16 6.59 -8.07
C PRO A 177 17.31 6.60 -6.79
N VAL A 178 16.68 5.48 -6.42
CA VAL A 178 15.80 5.40 -5.23
C VAL A 178 16.52 5.82 -3.94
N ALA A 179 17.82 5.51 -3.82
CA ALA A 179 18.60 5.82 -2.63
C ALA A 179 18.85 7.33 -2.41
N THR A 180 18.76 8.17 -3.46
CA THR A 180 19.08 9.60 -3.40
C THR A 180 18.00 10.51 -3.95
N SER A 181 16.91 9.96 -4.45
CA SER A 181 15.82 10.71 -5.08
C SER A 181 14.49 10.33 -4.44
N ASP A 182 13.66 11.31 -4.20
CA ASP A 182 12.31 11.07 -3.70
C ASP A 182 11.44 10.35 -4.73
N THR A 183 10.53 9.54 -4.23
CA THR A 183 9.49 8.88 -5.04
C THR A 183 8.13 9.47 -4.68
N TRP A 184 7.39 9.85 -5.73
CA TRP A 184 6.11 10.52 -5.60
C TRP A 184 5.02 9.78 -6.37
N GLY A 185 3.77 9.96 -5.91
CA GLY A 185 2.56 9.58 -6.63
C GLY A 185 1.63 10.78 -6.71
N ILE A 186 1.04 11.07 -7.87
CA ILE A 186 0.07 12.15 -8.04
C ILE A 186 -1.27 11.53 -8.39
N ALA A 187 -2.28 11.71 -7.53
CA ALA A 187 -3.62 11.13 -7.69
C ALA A 187 -4.54 12.14 -8.39
N TRP A 188 -4.67 12.03 -9.69
CA TRP A 188 -5.57 12.87 -10.48
C TRP A 188 -7.04 12.54 -10.23
N ASP A 189 -7.32 11.28 -9.93
CA ASP A 189 -8.69 10.77 -9.78
C ASP A 189 -8.81 9.88 -8.53
N ASP A 190 -10.03 9.76 -8.02
CA ASP A 190 -10.36 8.84 -6.94
C ASP A 190 -10.63 7.44 -7.53
N PRO A 191 -9.85 6.40 -7.15
CA PRO A 191 -10.02 5.06 -7.67
C PRO A 191 -11.34 4.39 -7.27
N GLN A 192 -12.08 4.94 -6.28
CA GLN A 192 -13.34 4.38 -5.83
C GLN A 192 -14.54 4.89 -6.65
N THR A 193 -14.43 6.08 -7.22
CA THR A 193 -15.54 6.77 -7.90
C THR A 193 -15.33 6.93 -9.40
N THR A 194 -14.08 6.86 -9.87
CA THR A 194 -13.75 7.02 -11.29
C THR A 194 -13.85 5.69 -12.02
N PRO A 195 -14.49 5.64 -13.22
CA PRO A 195 -14.47 4.45 -14.06
C PRO A 195 -13.04 3.98 -14.34
N GLN A 196 -12.82 2.66 -14.29
CA GLN A 196 -11.47 2.09 -14.34
C GLN A 196 -10.68 2.54 -15.58
N GLU A 197 -11.34 2.62 -16.74
CA GLU A 197 -10.73 3.04 -18.02
C GLU A 197 -10.34 4.53 -18.03
N ALA A 198 -10.95 5.36 -17.19
CA ALA A 198 -10.71 6.80 -17.11
C ALA A 198 -9.74 7.18 -15.98
N PHE A 199 -9.39 6.25 -15.10
CA PHE A 199 -8.56 6.53 -13.93
C PHE A 199 -7.14 6.95 -14.31
N ARG A 200 -6.65 8.02 -13.62
CA ARG A 200 -5.33 8.63 -13.85
C ARG A 200 -4.54 8.69 -12.54
N PHE A 201 -3.32 8.23 -12.62
CA PHE A 201 -2.35 8.32 -11.54
C PHE A 201 -0.96 8.47 -12.14
N ASP A 202 -0.12 9.33 -11.59
CA ASP A 202 1.24 9.51 -12.09
C ASP A 202 2.25 8.99 -11.06
N ILE A 203 3.22 8.19 -11.54
CA ILE A 203 4.33 7.68 -10.75
C ILE A 203 5.55 8.51 -11.07
N CYS A 204 6.16 9.12 -10.05
CA CYS A 204 7.16 10.13 -10.26
C CYS A 204 8.41 9.90 -9.41
N GLY A 205 9.52 10.48 -9.85
CA GLY A 205 10.76 10.53 -9.07
C GLY A 205 11.46 11.84 -9.29
N THR A 206 12.05 12.41 -8.23
CA THR A 206 12.83 13.63 -8.33
C THR A 206 14.02 13.45 -9.28
N VAL A 207 14.29 14.46 -10.12
CA VAL A 207 15.42 14.48 -11.05
C VAL A 207 16.13 15.84 -11.00
N ASP A 208 17.47 15.81 -11.14
CA ASP A 208 18.30 17.01 -11.16
C ASP A 208 18.41 17.62 -12.56
N ARG A 209 18.18 16.82 -13.60
CA ARG A 209 18.29 17.22 -15.01
C ARG A 209 17.11 16.71 -15.84
N PRO A 210 16.81 17.33 -16.97
CA PRO A 210 15.70 16.91 -17.85
C PRO A 210 15.83 15.46 -18.31
N VAL A 211 14.68 14.78 -18.39
CA VAL A 211 14.55 13.45 -18.98
C VAL A 211 14.53 13.61 -20.51
N GLY A 212 15.42 12.91 -21.19
CA GLY A 212 15.41 12.79 -22.65
C GLY A 212 14.42 11.77 -23.18
N GLU A 213 14.31 11.65 -24.49
CA GLU A 213 13.53 10.61 -25.12
C GLU A 213 13.92 9.21 -24.65
N ASN A 214 12.96 8.36 -24.37
CA ASN A 214 13.17 7.03 -23.86
C ASN A 214 12.03 6.06 -24.22
N ALA A 215 12.35 4.77 -24.29
CA ALA A 215 11.40 3.73 -24.65
C ALA A 215 10.34 3.42 -23.55
N PHE A 216 10.50 3.98 -22.35
CA PHE A 216 9.59 3.73 -21.23
C PHE A 216 8.38 4.69 -21.22
N GLY A 217 8.43 5.78 -21.99
CA GLY A 217 7.40 6.82 -22.00
C GLY A 217 7.47 7.73 -20.76
N VAL A 218 8.63 7.82 -20.12
CA VAL A 218 8.84 8.75 -19.00
C VAL A 218 9.07 10.15 -19.54
N ILE A 219 8.35 11.11 -18.99
CA ILE A 219 8.38 12.52 -19.40
C ILE A 219 8.83 13.44 -18.28
N ASN A 220 9.14 14.68 -18.61
CA ASN A 220 9.42 15.72 -17.66
C ASN A 220 8.13 16.26 -17.03
N GLY A 221 8.14 16.54 -15.73
CA GLY A 221 7.07 17.16 -15.00
C GLY A 221 7.58 18.01 -13.85
N GLU A 222 6.64 18.60 -13.14
CA GLU A 222 6.92 19.45 -11.97
C GLU A 222 5.79 19.29 -10.95
N ILE A 223 6.16 19.19 -9.67
CA ILE A 223 5.25 19.41 -8.55
C ILE A 223 5.38 20.90 -8.20
N PRO A 224 4.32 21.72 -8.40
CA PRO A 224 4.40 23.16 -8.14
C PRO A 224 4.65 23.45 -6.66
N GLY A 225 5.57 24.36 -6.38
CA GLY A 225 5.81 24.86 -5.03
C GLY A 225 4.59 25.58 -4.46
N GLY A 226 4.54 25.72 -3.14
CA GLY A 226 3.45 26.43 -2.43
C GLY A 226 3.08 25.76 -1.13
N ARG A 227 2.01 26.28 -0.48
CA ARG A 227 1.52 25.76 0.80
C ARG A 227 0.85 24.39 0.61
N CYS A 228 1.09 23.49 1.55
CA CYS A 228 0.45 22.19 1.60
C CYS A 228 0.08 21.82 3.04
N ALA A 229 -1.08 21.23 3.24
CA ALA A 229 -1.36 20.48 4.44
C ALA A 229 -0.76 19.08 4.28
N VAL A 230 0.06 18.66 5.23
CA VAL A 230 0.78 17.39 5.18
C VAL A 230 0.41 16.53 6.37
N VAL A 231 0.07 15.28 6.09
CA VAL A 231 -0.18 14.26 7.09
C VAL A 231 0.65 13.02 6.79
N ARG A 232 1.23 12.39 7.82
CA ARG A 232 1.95 11.13 7.68
C ARG A 232 1.01 9.96 7.86
N HIS A 233 0.88 9.16 6.82
CA HIS A 233 0.22 7.86 6.87
C HIS A 233 1.23 6.79 7.27
N HIS A 234 0.85 5.95 8.23
CA HIS A 234 1.61 4.78 8.66
C HIS A 234 0.86 3.50 8.31
N GLY A 235 1.57 2.53 7.76
CA GLY A 235 1.02 1.21 7.46
C GLY A 235 0.67 1.01 5.99
N SER A 236 -0.24 0.07 5.73
CA SER A 236 -0.58 -0.38 4.38
C SER A 236 -1.06 0.72 3.45
N LEU A 237 -0.57 0.70 2.21
CA LEU A 237 -1.09 1.58 1.14
C LEU A 237 -2.58 1.31 0.83
N ASP A 238 -3.12 0.14 1.20
CA ASP A 238 -4.56 -0.15 1.06
C ASP A 238 -5.43 0.76 1.94
N THR A 239 -4.86 1.31 3.02
CA THR A 239 -5.54 2.22 3.94
C THR A 239 -5.26 3.69 3.68
N LEU A 240 -4.41 4.01 2.70
CA LEU A 240 -4.02 5.38 2.33
C LEU A 240 -5.22 6.26 2.00
N ALA A 241 -6.23 5.71 1.32
CA ALA A 241 -7.47 6.40 0.98
C ALA A 241 -8.20 6.95 2.22
N ASN A 242 -8.12 6.28 3.39
CA ASN A 242 -8.74 6.76 4.61
C ASN A 242 -8.08 8.06 5.12
N SER A 243 -6.76 8.15 5.00
CA SER A 243 -6.01 9.35 5.38
C SER A 243 -6.26 10.52 4.42
N VAL A 244 -6.44 10.22 3.13
CA VAL A 244 -6.87 11.22 2.14
C VAL A 244 -8.28 11.72 2.45
N LEU A 245 -9.22 10.81 2.71
CA LEU A 245 -10.59 11.17 3.07
C LEU A 245 -10.65 11.99 4.36
N PHE A 246 -9.82 11.69 5.36
CA PHE A 246 -9.72 12.51 6.58
C PHE A 246 -9.36 13.96 6.26
N LEU A 247 -8.37 14.19 5.37
CA LEU A 247 -7.99 15.55 4.98
C LEU A 247 -9.14 16.31 4.33
N TYR A 248 -9.88 15.69 3.41
CA TYR A 248 -10.97 16.36 2.68
C TYR A 248 -12.25 16.48 3.49
N ARG A 249 -12.62 15.46 4.27
CA ARG A 249 -13.92 15.38 4.94
C ARG A 249 -13.91 16.01 6.33
N ASP A 250 -12.83 15.79 7.08
CA ASP A 250 -12.78 16.13 8.51
C ASP A 250 -11.90 17.37 8.77
N TRP A 251 -10.69 17.40 8.22
CA TRP A 251 -9.74 18.48 8.48
C TRP A 251 -10.02 19.75 7.69
N LEU A 252 -10.17 19.67 6.37
CA LEU A 252 -10.31 20.84 5.51
C LEU A 252 -11.49 21.74 5.89
N PRO A 253 -12.70 21.21 6.15
CA PRO A 253 -13.84 22.05 6.56
C PRO A 253 -13.63 22.76 7.90
N ALA A 254 -12.82 22.17 8.79
CA ALA A 254 -12.52 22.75 10.11
C ALA A 254 -11.32 23.70 10.12
N SER A 255 -10.47 23.66 9.09
CA SER A 255 -9.20 24.40 9.04
C SER A 255 -9.35 25.85 8.58
N GLY A 256 -10.42 26.19 7.85
CA GLY A 256 -10.58 27.48 7.17
C GLY A 256 -9.69 27.66 5.94
N GLU A 257 -8.96 26.65 5.53
CA GLU A 257 -8.09 26.68 4.36
C GLU A 257 -8.85 26.42 3.05
N THR A 258 -8.27 26.86 1.93
CA THR A 258 -8.82 26.64 0.59
C THR A 258 -7.83 25.87 -0.27
N LEU A 259 -8.33 25.09 -1.22
CA LEU A 259 -7.51 24.24 -2.08
C LEU A 259 -6.92 25.04 -3.24
N ARG A 260 -5.67 24.74 -3.57
CA ARG A 260 -5.03 25.14 -4.82
C ARG A 260 -5.40 24.15 -5.93
N ASP A 261 -5.43 24.60 -7.18
CA ASP A 261 -5.72 23.75 -8.35
C ASP A 261 -4.52 22.85 -8.71
N PHE A 262 -4.29 21.87 -7.84
CA PHE A 262 -3.34 20.77 -8.05
C PHE A 262 -3.83 19.57 -7.22
N PRO A 263 -3.74 18.33 -7.73
CA PRO A 263 -4.25 17.16 -7.03
C PRO A 263 -3.48 16.83 -5.75
N VAL A 264 -4.08 16.02 -4.88
CA VAL A 264 -3.38 15.41 -3.75
C VAL A 264 -2.24 14.54 -4.28
N TYR A 265 -1.10 14.60 -3.61
CA TYR A 265 0.06 13.81 -3.99
C TYR A 265 0.76 13.19 -2.78
N PHE A 266 1.54 12.15 -3.04
CA PHE A 266 2.15 11.30 -2.03
C PHE A 266 3.66 11.30 -2.17
N ARG A 267 4.38 11.33 -1.04
CA ARG A 267 5.81 11.04 -0.97
C ARG A 267 5.99 9.72 -0.23
N TYR A 268 6.51 8.72 -0.92
CA TYR A 268 6.82 7.42 -0.35
C TYR A 268 8.19 7.47 0.32
N LEU A 269 8.23 7.29 1.65
CA LEU A 269 9.47 7.40 2.43
C LEU A 269 10.23 6.09 2.51
N ASN A 270 9.52 4.98 2.40
CA ASN A 270 10.06 3.62 2.31
C ASN A 270 9.10 2.74 1.50
N PHE A 271 9.51 1.52 1.20
CA PHE A 271 8.80 0.67 0.27
C PHE A 271 8.48 -0.71 0.85
N VAL A 272 7.41 -1.34 0.34
CA VAL A 272 6.91 -2.66 0.76
C VAL A 272 7.91 -3.81 0.62
N HIS A 273 8.98 -3.64 -0.14
CA HIS A 273 10.05 -4.61 -0.31
C HIS A 273 11.26 -4.35 0.59
N GLU A 274 11.29 -3.22 1.30
CA GLU A 274 12.37 -2.82 2.20
C GLU A 274 12.00 -3.03 3.66
N VAL A 275 10.74 -2.73 4.02
CA VAL A 275 10.26 -2.75 5.39
C VAL A 275 8.99 -3.59 5.52
N ALA A 276 8.62 -3.95 6.73
CA ALA A 276 7.34 -4.57 7.01
C ALA A 276 6.19 -3.58 6.73
N GLU A 277 5.04 -4.10 6.33
CA GLU A 277 3.92 -3.27 5.87
C GLU A 277 3.44 -2.24 6.91
N HIS A 278 3.50 -2.58 8.20
CA HIS A 278 3.13 -1.67 9.28
C HIS A 278 4.16 -0.56 9.54
N GLU A 279 5.38 -0.69 9.00
CA GLU A 279 6.45 0.31 9.07
C GLU A 279 6.46 1.24 7.84
N LEU A 280 5.57 0.98 6.87
CA LEU A 280 5.44 1.86 5.71
C LEU A 280 5.06 3.27 6.16
N GLN A 281 5.69 4.25 5.54
CA GLN A 281 5.43 5.66 5.77
C GLN A 281 5.24 6.37 4.44
N THR A 282 4.13 7.10 4.35
CA THR A 282 3.78 7.90 3.18
C THR A 282 3.31 9.27 3.65
N ASP A 283 3.97 10.32 3.23
CA ASP A 283 3.48 11.68 3.45
C ASP A 283 2.46 12.02 2.37
N ILE A 284 1.30 12.49 2.81
CA ILE A 284 0.17 12.91 1.96
C ILE A 284 0.17 14.42 1.96
N TYR A 285 0.25 15.02 0.78
CA TYR A 285 0.26 16.46 0.56
C TYR A 285 -1.06 16.90 -0.06
N LEU A 286 -1.79 17.77 0.63
CA LEU A 286 -2.98 18.43 0.12
C LEU A 286 -2.62 19.89 -0.21
N PRO A 287 -2.56 20.28 -1.50
CA PRO A 287 -2.17 21.62 -1.90
C PRO A 287 -3.18 22.70 -1.46
N LEU A 288 -2.67 23.76 -0.85
CA LEU A 288 -3.45 24.90 -0.34
C LEU A 288 -3.18 26.16 -1.18
N ALA A 289 -4.17 27.04 -1.23
CA ALA A 289 -4.07 28.34 -1.90
C ALA A 289 -3.14 29.31 -1.13
#